data_26f5b40f2dccf066b4de2a82adccbd60
#
_entry.id   26f5b40f2dccf066b4de2a82adccbd60
#
_cell.length_a   1.000
_cell.length_b   1.000
_cell.length_c   1.000
_cell.angle_alpha   90.00
_cell.angle_beta   90.00
_cell.angle_gamma   90.00
#
_symmetry.space_group_name_H-M   'P 1'
#
loop_
_entity.id
_entity.type
_entity.pdbx_description
1 polymer ?
#
loop_
_entity_poly.entity_id
_entity_poly.type
_entity_poly.pdbx_seq_one_letter_code
_entity_poly.pdbx_strand_id
1 'polypeptide(L)'
;PHSVKIGKADDWDEVAPYYKHYKGNTFHRDHKGHSEKHYTNRTGRNDITGAKVARDDKNIYFLAETADKLTPASDRNWMMLLIDTDRDKSTGWNGYDFIVNRVSPKGKKVVVEKNVGGRWEWETAGEGRFAVRDNRLEMQIGRQLLDLLGEDIDIEFKWNDNMQENGNIMDFYVNGDTAPGGRFNFVYTTK
;
A
#
# COMPACT_ATOMS: atom_id res chain seq x y z
N PRO A 1 -1.94 21.66 -1.14
CA PRO A 1 -1.76 20.89 0.08
C PRO A 1 -3.09 20.70 0.79
N HIS A 2 -3.34 19.49 1.28
CA HIS A 2 -4.56 19.15 2.03
C HIS A 2 -4.17 18.29 3.23
N SER A 3 -4.25 18.84 4.42
CA SER A 3 -3.94 18.12 5.66
C SER A 3 -5.13 17.25 6.05
N VAL A 4 -4.87 15.99 6.36
CA VAL A 4 -5.89 15.02 6.78
C VAL A 4 -5.71 14.68 8.25
N LYS A 5 -6.79 14.70 8.99
CA LYS A 5 -6.83 14.16 10.35
C LYS A 5 -7.33 12.72 10.30
N ILE A 6 -6.38 11.77 10.26
CA ILE A 6 -6.71 10.34 10.17
C ILE A 6 -7.70 9.90 11.26
N GLY A 7 -8.63 9.03 10.88
CA GLY A 7 -9.72 8.56 11.75
C GLY A 7 -10.97 9.48 11.75
N LYS A 8 -10.96 10.57 10.96
CA LYS A 8 -12.15 11.40 10.72
C LYS A 8 -12.73 11.13 9.33
N ALA A 9 -14.05 10.95 9.25
CA ALA A 9 -14.75 10.57 8.01
C ALA A 9 -14.54 11.54 6.87
N ASP A 10 -14.75 12.81 7.16
CA ASP A 10 -15.04 13.84 6.17
C ASP A 10 -13.78 14.47 5.56
N ASP A 11 -12.62 14.29 6.20
CA ASP A 11 -11.36 14.92 5.75
C ASP A 11 -10.87 14.39 4.38
N TRP A 12 -11.44 13.27 3.90
CA TRP A 12 -11.10 12.68 2.61
C TRP A 12 -12.07 13.00 1.47
N ASP A 13 -13.21 13.61 1.75
CA ASP A 13 -14.27 13.78 0.76
C ASP A 13 -13.83 14.66 -0.41
N GLU A 14 -13.10 15.74 -0.14
CA GLU A 14 -12.57 16.66 -1.15
C GLU A 14 -11.21 16.25 -1.73
N VAL A 15 -10.59 15.17 -1.23
CA VAL A 15 -9.29 14.71 -1.73
C VAL A 15 -9.46 14.02 -3.08
N ALA A 16 -8.72 14.49 -4.08
CA ALA A 16 -8.68 13.95 -5.43
C ALA A 16 -7.22 13.77 -5.88
N PRO A 17 -6.96 12.84 -6.81
CA PRO A 17 -7.89 11.93 -7.45
C PRO A 17 -8.31 10.75 -6.55
N TYR A 18 -9.41 10.09 -6.89
CA TYR A 18 -9.77 8.79 -6.37
C TYR A 18 -9.25 7.71 -7.31
N TYR A 19 -8.33 6.90 -6.83
CA TYR A 19 -7.73 5.78 -7.56
C TYR A 19 -8.64 4.57 -7.45
N LYS A 20 -9.53 4.41 -8.41
CA LYS A 20 -10.50 3.30 -8.42
C LYS A 20 -9.82 1.97 -8.75
N HIS A 21 -10.21 0.92 -8.03
CA HIS A 21 -9.84 -0.46 -8.33
C HIS A 21 -11.08 -1.36 -8.44
N TYR A 22 -10.90 -2.53 -9.06
CA TYR A 22 -12.01 -3.45 -9.34
C TYR A 22 -12.42 -4.21 -8.09
N LYS A 23 -13.71 -4.17 -7.77
CA LYS A 23 -14.31 -5.01 -6.74
C LYS A 23 -14.44 -6.46 -7.22
N GLY A 24 -14.15 -7.43 -6.33
CA GLY A 24 -14.37 -8.84 -6.59
C GLY A 24 -13.19 -9.55 -7.25
N ASN A 25 -11.99 -8.95 -7.26
CA ASN A 25 -10.80 -9.58 -7.82
C ASN A 25 -10.02 -10.44 -6.80
N THR A 26 -10.41 -10.46 -5.53
CA THR A 26 -9.86 -11.31 -4.46
C THR A 26 -10.60 -12.62 -4.28
N PHE A 27 -11.40 -13.03 -5.23
CA PHE A 27 -12.19 -14.25 -5.11
C PHE A 27 -11.32 -15.50 -4.90
N HIS A 28 -11.90 -16.52 -4.31
CA HIS A 28 -11.24 -17.82 -4.11
C HIS A 28 -10.74 -18.36 -5.45
N ARG A 29 -9.45 -18.68 -5.49
CA ARG A 29 -8.75 -19.23 -6.65
C ARG A 29 -8.03 -20.50 -6.24
N ASP A 30 -8.15 -21.54 -7.02
CA ASP A 30 -7.39 -22.78 -6.86
C ASP A 30 -7.32 -23.46 -8.22
N HIS A 31 -6.47 -22.96 -9.11
CA HIS A 31 -6.35 -23.46 -10.48
C HIS A 31 -4.95 -23.27 -11.06
N LYS A 32 -4.61 -24.06 -12.06
CA LYS A 32 -3.36 -23.90 -12.80
C LYS A 32 -3.36 -22.57 -13.57
N GLY A 33 -2.32 -21.80 -13.36
CA GLY A 33 -2.04 -20.59 -14.11
C GLY A 33 -1.12 -20.83 -15.29
N HIS A 34 -0.61 -19.75 -15.85
CA HIS A 34 0.39 -19.82 -16.91
C HIS A 34 1.73 -20.35 -16.36
N SER A 35 2.49 -21.11 -17.16
CA SER A 35 3.82 -21.63 -16.81
C SER A 35 3.86 -22.50 -15.55
N GLU A 36 2.93 -23.43 -15.42
CA GLU A 36 2.84 -24.42 -14.33
C GLU A 36 2.63 -23.80 -12.93
N LYS A 37 2.45 -22.48 -12.84
CA LYS A 37 2.12 -21.84 -11.57
C LYS A 37 0.70 -22.18 -11.15
N HIS A 38 0.53 -22.46 -9.87
CA HIS A 38 -0.77 -22.70 -9.27
C HIS A 38 -1.26 -21.41 -8.61
N TYR A 39 -2.40 -20.88 -9.07
CA TYR A 39 -3.00 -19.67 -8.50
C TYR A 39 -3.93 -20.08 -7.36
N THR A 40 -3.57 -19.66 -6.14
CA THR A 40 -4.32 -20.00 -4.95
C THR A 40 -4.62 -18.72 -4.15
N ASN A 41 -5.89 -18.46 -3.90
CA ASN A 41 -6.33 -17.45 -2.92
C ASN A 41 -7.49 -18.03 -2.12
N ARG A 42 -7.28 -18.27 -0.85
CA ARG A 42 -8.26 -18.96 0.00
C ARG A 42 -9.02 -18.04 0.94
N THR A 43 -8.62 -16.79 1.06
CA THR A 43 -9.20 -15.90 2.06
C THR A 43 -10.22 -14.92 1.48
N GLY A 44 -10.00 -14.42 0.25
CA GLY A 44 -10.83 -13.36 -0.35
C GLY A 44 -10.93 -12.07 0.48
N ARG A 45 -10.08 -11.93 1.51
CA ARG A 45 -10.13 -10.83 2.47
C ARG A 45 -9.63 -9.52 1.86
N ASN A 46 -10.11 -8.39 2.41
CA ASN A 46 -9.63 -7.04 2.11
C ASN A 46 -9.59 -6.73 0.59
N ASP A 47 -10.70 -7.00 -0.10
CA ASP A 47 -10.89 -6.65 -1.51
C ASP A 47 -10.79 -5.13 -1.69
N ILE A 48 -9.64 -4.64 -2.17
CA ILE A 48 -9.31 -3.22 -2.26
C ILE A 48 -10.06 -2.61 -3.43
N THR A 49 -10.90 -1.62 -3.19
CA THR A 49 -11.75 -1.00 -4.20
C THR A 49 -11.31 0.39 -4.62
N GLY A 50 -10.42 1.00 -3.85
CA GLY A 50 -9.89 2.31 -4.18
C GLY A 50 -8.87 2.83 -3.19
N ALA A 51 -8.25 3.95 -3.58
CA ALA A 51 -7.27 4.64 -2.77
C ALA A 51 -7.34 6.15 -3.00
N LYS A 52 -6.82 6.92 -2.04
CA LYS A 52 -6.56 8.35 -2.17
C LYS A 52 -5.20 8.69 -1.57
N VAL A 53 -4.61 9.80 -2.00
CA VAL A 53 -3.39 10.36 -1.43
C VAL A 53 -3.61 11.85 -1.18
N ALA A 54 -3.20 12.32 -0.02
CA ALA A 54 -3.15 13.73 0.32
C ALA A 54 -1.78 14.09 0.90
N ARG A 55 -1.43 15.36 0.92
CA ARG A 55 -0.19 15.82 1.55
C ARG A 55 -0.35 17.22 2.16
N ASP A 56 0.41 17.47 3.20
CA ASP A 56 0.74 18.81 3.68
C ASP A 56 2.27 19.03 3.65
N ASP A 57 2.75 20.06 4.30
CA ASP A 57 4.17 20.39 4.29
C ASP A 57 5.05 19.36 5.03
N LYS A 58 4.46 18.60 5.96
CA LYS A 58 5.19 17.67 6.84
C LYS A 58 4.87 16.22 6.57
N ASN A 59 3.64 15.92 6.13
CA ASN A 59 3.13 14.57 6.03
C ASN A 59 2.58 14.27 4.64
N ILE A 60 2.61 13.01 4.30
CA ILE A 60 1.81 12.42 3.24
C ILE A 60 0.83 11.42 3.86
N TYR A 61 -0.35 11.37 3.32
CA TYR A 61 -1.47 10.58 3.82
C TYR A 61 -1.95 9.63 2.73
N PHE A 62 -2.18 8.39 3.10
CA PHE A 62 -2.69 7.36 2.20
C PHE A 62 -3.98 6.79 2.75
N LEU A 63 -4.98 6.66 1.91
CA LEU A 63 -6.23 5.95 2.17
C LEU A 63 -6.32 4.74 1.26
N ALA A 64 -6.70 3.60 1.83
CA ALA A 64 -7.23 2.46 1.10
C ALA A 64 -8.67 2.17 1.54
N GLU A 65 -9.52 1.85 0.58
CA GLU A 65 -10.88 1.39 0.81
C GLU A 65 -11.04 -0.04 0.34
N THR A 66 -11.77 -0.84 1.10
CA THR A 66 -12.10 -2.23 0.77
C THR A 66 -13.60 -2.41 0.55
N ALA A 67 -13.99 -3.48 -0.13
CA ALA A 67 -15.39 -3.76 -0.41
C ALA A 67 -16.21 -4.04 0.87
N ASP A 68 -15.56 -4.73 1.80
CA ASP A 68 -16.13 -5.11 3.09
C ASP A 68 -15.22 -4.60 4.22
N LYS A 69 -15.67 -4.77 5.46
CA LYS A 69 -14.89 -4.40 6.64
C LYS A 69 -13.52 -5.05 6.64
N LEU A 70 -12.49 -4.25 6.96
CA LEU A 70 -11.12 -4.73 7.08
C LEU A 70 -10.98 -5.82 8.14
N THR A 71 -10.17 -6.82 7.82
CA THR A 71 -9.77 -7.85 8.79
C THR A 71 -8.84 -7.26 9.87
N PRO A 72 -8.59 -7.96 10.98
CA PRO A 72 -7.72 -7.44 12.04
C PRO A 72 -6.31 -7.13 11.56
N ALA A 73 -5.75 -6.03 12.00
CA ALA A 73 -4.39 -5.59 11.67
C ALA A 73 -3.28 -6.55 12.17
N SER A 74 -3.62 -7.52 12.99
CA SER A 74 -2.74 -8.60 13.45
C SER A 74 -2.58 -9.72 12.41
N ASP A 75 -3.38 -9.73 11.36
CA ASP A 75 -3.29 -10.72 10.30
C ASP A 75 -1.94 -10.61 9.58
N ARG A 76 -1.41 -11.76 9.16
CA ARG A 76 -0.12 -11.81 8.45
C ARG A 76 -0.23 -11.08 7.11
N ASN A 77 0.79 -10.30 6.78
CA ASN A 77 0.90 -9.55 5.51
C ASN A 77 -0.35 -8.71 5.22
N TRP A 78 -0.85 -8.06 6.26
CA TRP A 78 -2.06 -7.24 6.22
C TRP A 78 -1.78 -5.87 5.64
N MET A 79 -2.48 -5.52 4.56
CA MET A 79 -2.56 -4.18 3.98
C MET A 79 -1.21 -3.44 3.92
N MET A 80 -0.25 -4.01 3.17
CA MET A 80 1.06 -3.38 2.95
C MET A 80 0.95 -2.28 1.89
N LEU A 81 1.66 -1.18 2.12
CA LEU A 81 1.81 -0.08 1.17
C LEU A 81 3.25 -0.08 0.66
N LEU A 82 3.42 -0.22 -0.66
CA LEU A 82 4.71 -0.12 -1.34
C LEU A 82 4.78 1.23 -2.06
N ILE A 83 5.93 1.91 -1.96
CA ILE A 83 6.11 3.26 -2.48
C ILE A 83 7.43 3.31 -3.26
N ASP A 84 7.35 3.80 -4.49
CA ASP A 84 8.47 4.16 -5.35
C ASP A 84 8.54 5.70 -5.34
N THR A 85 9.59 6.25 -4.74
CA THR A 85 9.71 7.68 -4.47
C THR A 85 10.47 8.46 -5.53
N ASP A 86 11.17 7.77 -6.43
CA ASP A 86 11.95 8.37 -7.51
C ASP A 86 11.48 7.98 -8.91
N ARG A 87 10.51 7.06 -8.99
CA ARG A 87 9.95 6.47 -10.22
C ARG A 87 11.01 5.77 -11.08
N ASP A 88 12.07 5.31 -10.46
CA ASP A 88 13.14 4.54 -11.10
C ASP A 88 12.99 3.04 -10.77
N LYS A 89 12.64 2.24 -11.76
CA LYS A 89 12.46 0.80 -11.60
C LYS A 89 13.76 0.03 -11.35
N SER A 90 14.91 0.71 -11.46
CA SER A 90 16.23 0.13 -11.16
C SER A 90 16.64 0.29 -9.69
N THR A 91 15.98 1.16 -8.93
CA THR A 91 16.18 1.34 -7.49
C THR A 91 15.20 0.48 -6.68
N GLY A 92 15.45 0.33 -5.41
CA GLY A 92 14.57 -0.40 -4.51
C GLY A 92 14.31 -1.86 -4.91
N TRP A 93 13.35 -2.48 -4.27
CA TRP A 93 12.88 -3.81 -4.65
C TRP A 93 11.86 -3.71 -5.80
N ASN A 94 12.29 -4.03 -7.01
CA ASN A 94 11.48 -3.88 -8.24
C ASN A 94 10.91 -2.45 -8.44
N GLY A 95 11.64 -1.42 -8.03
CA GLY A 95 11.25 -0.03 -8.08
C GLY A 95 10.65 0.50 -6.77
N TYR A 96 10.39 -0.33 -5.78
CA TYR A 96 9.85 0.14 -4.49
C TYR A 96 10.96 0.43 -3.50
N ASP A 97 11.10 1.70 -3.13
CA ASP A 97 12.11 2.20 -2.19
C ASP A 97 11.67 2.02 -0.75
N PHE A 98 10.37 2.10 -0.49
CA PHE A 98 9.79 1.98 0.84
C PHE A 98 8.63 1.00 0.87
N ILE A 99 8.49 0.36 2.02
CA ILE A 99 7.34 -0.46 2.38
C ILE A 99 6.81 -0.04 3.75
N VAL A 100 5.50 0.04 3.87
CA VAL A 100 4.84 0.36 5.15
C VAL A 100 3.99 -0.83 5.55
N ASN A 101 3.98 -1.13 6.83
CA ASN A 101 3.14 -2.18 7.42
C ASN A 101 3.52 -3.61 7.01
N ARG A 102 4.77 -3.86 6.61
CA ARG A 102 5.31 -5.22 6.44
C ARG A 102 5.42 -5.93 7.80
N VAL A 103 5.77 -5.19 8.83
CA VAL A 103 5.69 -5.62 10.22
C VAL A 103 4.34 -5.21 10.79
N SER A 104 3.66 -6.14 11.46
CA SER A 104 2.34 -5.89 12.04
C SER A 104 2.32 -4.66 12.93
N PRO A 105 1.28 -3.81 12.82
CA PRO A 105 1.19 -2.57 13.59
C PRO A 105 1.16 -2.81 15.10
N LYS A 106 1.64 -1.82 15.84
CA LYS A 106 1.55 -1.80 17.30
C LYS A 106 0.80 -0.55 17.77
N GLY A 107 -0.31 -0.75 18.48
CA GLY A 107 -1.18 0.35 18.92
C GLY A 107 -1.73 1.12 17.71
N LYS A 108 -1.33 2.38 17.55
CA LYS A 108 -1.72 3.26 16.42
C LYS A 108 -0.55 3.57 15.48
N LYS A 109 0.50 2.76 15.51
CA LYS A 109 1.73 2.99 14.76
C LYS A 109 1.97 1.90 13.74
N VAL A 110 2.45 2.30 12.58
CA VAL A 110 2.96 1.43 11.51
C VAL A 110 4.45 1.67 11.33
N VAL A 111 5.18 0.63 10.97
CA VAL A 111 6.61 0.72 10.67
C VAL A 111 6.77 1.12 9.20
N VAL A 112 7.61 2.11 8.95
CA VAL A 112 8.08 2.51 7.63
C VAL A 112 9.48 1.95 7.47
N GLU A 113 9.71 1.19 6.39
CA GLU A 113 10.99 0.56 6.12
C GLU A 113 11.49 1.00 4.74
N LYS A 114 12.80 1.19 4.62
CA LYS A 114 13.52 1.52 3.38
C LYS A 114 14.18 0.28 2.82
N ASN A 115 14.16 0.12 1.50
CA ASN A 115 14.80 -0.99 0.82
C ASN A 115 16.32 -0.92 0.92
N VAL A 116 16.95 -2.09 1.04
CA VAL A 116 18.40 -2.25 1.05
C VAL A 116 18.83 -3.18 -0.08
N GLY A 117 19.71 -2.66 -0.94
CA GLY A 117 20.38 -3.45 -1.98
C GLY A 117 19.49 -4.02 -3.08
N GLY A 118 18.28 -3.52 -3.27
CA GLY A 118 17.39 -3.92 -4.38
C GLY A 118 16.76 -5.30 -4.23
N ARG A 119 17.01 -6.01 -3.12
CA ARG A 119 16.39 -7.31 -2.78
C ARG A 119 15.25 -7.11 -1.79
N TRP A 120 14.56 -8.17 -1.41
CA TRP A 120 13.53 -8.14 -0.36
C TRP A 120 14.17 -8.00 1.04
N GLU A 121 15.00 -6.98 1.20
CA GLU A 121 15.68 -6.63 2.45
C GLU A 121 15.30 -5.19 2.82
N TRP A 122 14.90 -5.00 4.07
CA TRP A 122 14.28 -3.75 4.52
C TRP A 122 14.84 -3.33 5.87
N GLU A 123 15.17 -2.05 6.00
CA GLU A 123 15.62 -1.44 7.26
C GLU A 123 14.59 -0.42 7.75
N THR A 124 14.38 -0.36 9.06
CA THR A 124 13.44 0.59 9.66
C THR A 124 13.91 2.03 9.42
N ALA A 125 13.11 2.80 8.69
CA ALA A 125 13.30 4.23 8.51
C ALA A 125 12.62 5.04 9.64
N GLY A 126 11.54 4.52 10.19
CA GLY A 126 10.81 5.16 11.27
C GLY A 126 9.39 4.62 11.44
N GLU A 127 8.55 5.41 12.10
CA GLU A 127 7.16 5.04 12.37
C GLU A 127 6.20 6.09 11.80
N GLY A 128 5.12 5.61 11.17
CA GLY A 128 3.94 6.40 10.84
C GLY A 128 2.79 6.13 11.81
N ARG A 129 1.66 6.76 11.57
CA ARG A 129 0.39 6.50 12.29
C ARG A 129 -0.61 5.88 11.35
N PHE A 130 -1.56 5.12 11.90
CA PHE A 130 -2.69 4.61 11.15
C PHE A 130 -3.99 4.66 11.95
N ALA A 131 -5.09 4.66 11.22
CA ALA A 131 -6.42 4.47 11.76
C ALA A 131 -7.21 3.52 10.84
N VAL A 132 -7.99 2.66 11.44
CA VAL A 132 -8.96 1.81 10.73
C VAL A 132 -10.36 2.22 11.15
N ARG A 133 -11.22 2.35 10.17
CA ARG A 133 -12.62 2.64 10.39
C ARG A 133 -13.45 1.88 9.36
N ASP A 134 -14.07 0.81 9.83
CA ASP A 134 -14.86 -0.10 9.02
C ASP A 134 -14.06 -0.64 7.82
N ASN A 135 -14.31 -0.20 6.61
CA ASN A 135 -13.67 -0.59 5.37
C ASN A 135 -12.58 0.40 4.90
N ARG A 136 -12.12 1.29 5.77
CA ARG A 136 -11.10 2.31 5.45
C ARG A 136 -9.87 2.14 6.32
N LEU A 137 -8.71 2.09 5.67
CA LEU A 137 -7.40 2.19 6.29
C LEU A 137 -6.78 3.53 5.91
N GLU A 138 -6.41 4.30 6.90
CA GLU A 138 -5.76 5.60 6.73
C GLU A 138 -4.38 5.56 7.35
N MET A 139 -3.36 6.04 6.62
CA MET A 139 -1.99 6.15 7.11
C MET A 139 -1.50 7.58 7.01
N GLN A 140 -0.76 8.05 8.02
CA GLN A 140 -0.04 9.31 8.06
C GLN A 140 1.44 9.03 8.22
N ILE A 141 2.26 9.49 7.27
CA ILE A 141 3.70 9.24 7.23
C ILE A 141 4.41 10.59 7.09
N GLY A 142 5.41 10.82 7.94
CA GLY A 142 6.27 12.01 7.80
C GLY A 142 7.01 11.97 6.46
N ARG A 143 6.96 13.04 5.68
CA ARG A 143 7.59 13.11 4.35
C ARG A 143 9.10 12.88 4.41
N GLN A 144 9.75 13.30 5.52
CA GLN A 144 11.17 13.06 5.74
C GLN A 144 11.53 11.57 5.85
N LEU A 145 10.61 10.71 6.27
CA LEU A 145 10.85 9.26 6.34
C LEU A 145 10.89 8.60 4.95
N LEU A 146 10.33 9.28 3.97
CA LEU A 146 10.25 8.83 2.57
C LEU A 146 11.19 9.61 1.64
N ASP A 147 12.08 10.43 2.20
CA ASP A 147 12.97 11.33 1.44
C ASP A 147 12.23 12.34 0.52
N LEU A 148 10.96 12.64 0.82
CA LEU A 148 10.09 13.53 0.03
C LEU A 148 10.11 14.97 0.58
N LEU A 149 11.28 15.61 0.55
CA LEU A 149 11.48 16.94 1.14
C LEU A 149 11.19 18.12 0.19
N GLY A 150 11.10 17.86 -1.11
CA GLY A 150 10.81 18.88 -2.12
C GLY A 150 9.38 19.42 -2.06
N GLU A 151 9.12 20.56 -2.73
CA GLU A 151 7.75 21.09 -2.87
C GLU A 151 6.89 20.17 -3.72
N ASP A 152 7.46 19.66 -4.80
CA ASP A 152 6.79 18.71 -5.69
C ASP A 152 6.99 17.27 -5.22
N ILE A 153 5.90 16.53 -5.24
CA ILE A 153 5.88 15.07 -5.03
C ILE A 153 5.52 14.42 -6.36
N ASP A 154 6.28 13.38 -6.71
CA ASP A 154 6.03 12.56 -7.90
C ASP A 154 6.42 11.12 -7.59
N ILE A 155 5.45 10.34 -7.16
CA ILE A 155 5.65 8.97 -6.65
C ILE A 155 4.75 7.98 -7.37
N GLU A 156 5.15 6.71 -7.33
CA GLU A 156 4.24 5.60 -7.58
C GLU A 156 3.97 4.84 -6.29
N PHE A 157 2.79 4.25 -6.17
CA PHE A 157 2.45 3.46 -5.00
C PHE A 157 1.50 2.29 -5.33
N LYS A 158 1.48 1.34 -4.44
CA LYS A 158 0.68 0.13 -4.55
C LYS A 158 0.26 -0.36 -3.18
N TRP A 159 -0.99 -0.77 -3.07
CA TRP A 159 -1.49 -1.53 -1.94
C TRP A 159 -1.43 -3.04 -2.24
N ASN A 160 -1.07 -3.81 -1.24
CA ASN A 160 -1.11 -5.27 -1.30
C ASN A 160 -1.61 -5.85 0.02
N ASP A 161 -2.55 -6.76 -0.05
CA ASP A 161 -3.00 -7.55 1.10
C ASP A 161 -2.72 -9.03 0.85
N ASN A 162 -2.31 -9.74 1.90
CA ASN A 162 -2.20 -11.19 1.92
C ASN A 162 -1.18 -11.77 0.93
N MET A 163 -0.05 -11.09 0.70
CA MET A 163 1.10 -11.69 0.02
C MET A 163 1.52 -12.99 0.74
N GLN A 164 1.73 -14.07 0.01
CA GLN A 164 2.10 -15.38 0.55
C GLN A 164 3.58 -15.67 0.39
N GLU A 165 4.18 -15.25 -0.72
CA GLU A 165 5.60 -15.43 -1.04
C GLU A 165 6.32 -14.09 -0.97
N ASN A 166 6.82 -13.74 0.21
CA ASN A 166 7.57 -12.51 0.44
C ASN A 166 8.78 -12.41 -0.50
N GLY A 167 8.90 -11.30 -1.22
CA GLY A 167 9.98 -11.06 -2.17
C GLY A 167 9.79 -11.69 -3.55
N ASN A 168 8.67 -12.34 -3.82
CA ASN A 168 8.31 -12.79 -5.14
C ASN A 168 7.32 -11.81 -5.80
N ILE A 169 7.80 -10.99 -6.73
CA ILE A 169 6.97 -10.01 -7.45
C ILE A 169 5.78 -10.65 -8.19
N MET A 170 5.89 -11.91 -8.57
CA MET A 170 4.81 -12.63 -9.24
C MET A 170 3.65 -12.94 -8.31
N ASP A 171 3.86 -12.83 -7.00
CA ASP A 171 2.81 -13.04 -6.01
C ASP A 171 1.69 -11.98 -6.10
N PHE A 172 1.99 -10.80 -6.67
CA PHE A 172 0.97 -9.79 -6.98
C PHE A 172 -0.10 -10.27 -7.98
N TYR A 173 0.17 -11.35 -8.71
CA TYR A 173 -0.79 -11.97 -9.61
C TYR A 173 -1.45 -13.21 -9.02
N VAL A 174 -0.77 -13.86 -8.07
CA VAL A 174 -1.10 -15.22 -7.63
C VAL A 174 -1.97 -15.19 -6.38
N ASN A 175 -1.60 -14.39 -5.39
CA ASN A 175 -2.22 -14.42 -4.06
C ASN A 175 -2.80 -13.07 -3.66
N GLY A 176 -3.70 -13.10 -2.67
CA GLY A 176 -4.24 -11.92 -2.03
C GLY A 176 -4.92 -10.94 -2.98
N ASP A 177 -4.87 -9.66 -2.61
CA ASP A 177 -5.30 -8.55 -3.44
C ASP A 177 -4.18 -7.52 -3.63
N THR A 178 -4.12 -6.93 -4.82
CA THR A 178 -3.11 -5.93 -5.18
C THR A 178 -3.77 -4.82 -5.98
N ALA A 179 -3.68 -3.60 -5.49
CA ALA A 179 -4.27 -2.42 -6.11
C ALA A 179 -3.19 -1.35 -6.42
N PRO A 180 -2.98 -1.03 -7.72
CA PRO A 180 -3.56 -1.66 -8.90
C PRO A 180 -3.02 -3.07 -9.13
N GLY A 181 -3.74 -3.86 -9.93
CA GLY A 181 -3.42 -5.25 -10.18
C GLY A 181 -2.07 -5.50 -10.85
N GLY A 182 -1.46 -6.64 -10.54
CA GLY A 182 -0.21 -7.08 -11.14
C GLY A 182 0.96 -6.13 -10.86
N ARG A 183 1.70 -5.77 -11.90
CA ARG A 183 2.89 -4.89 -11.78
C ARG A 183 2.62 -3.42 -12.05
N PHE A 184 1.38 -3.01 -12.26
CA PHE A 184 1.02 -1.61 -12.40
C PHE A 184 1.06 -0.89 -11.06
N ASN A 185 1.26 0.43 -11.08
CA ASN A 185 1.23 1.30 -9.91
C ASN A 185 0.26 2.45 -10.12
N PHE A 186 -0.29 2.97 -9.03
CA PHE A 186 -0.91 4.29 -9.04
C PHE A 186 0.17 5.37 -9.05
N VAL A 187 -0.10 6.48 -9.69
CA VAL A 187 0.80 7.63 -9.75
C VAL A 187 0.18 8.79 -8.99
N TYR A 188 0.92 9.35 -8.04
CA TYR A 188 0.55 10.58 -7.36
C TYR A 188 1.59 11.66 -7.68
N THR A 189 1.15 12.74 -8.27
CA THR A 189 1.99 13.91 -8.59
C THR A 189 1.32 15.20 -8.15
N THR A 190 2.13 16.18 -7.72
CA THR A 190 1.70 17.54 -7.38
C THR A 190 2.23 18.57 -8.36
N LYS A 191 2.86 18.13 -9.45
CA LYS A 191 3.34 18.98 -10.55
C LYS A 191 2.20 19.47 -11.43
#